data_87b7dc675c7d5f504a99896156db25e1
#
_entry.id   87b7dc675c7d5f504a99896156db25e1
#
_cell.length_a   1.000
_cell.length_b   1.000
_cell.length_c   1.000
_cell.angle_alpha   90.00
_cell.angle_beta   90.00
_cell.angle_gamma   90.00
#
_symmetry.space_group_name_H-M   'P 1'
#
loop_
_entity.id
_entity.type
_entity.pdbx_description
1 polymer ?
#
loop_
_entity_poly.entity_id
_entity_poly.type
_entity_poly.pdbx_seq_one_letter_code
_entity_poly.pdbx_strand_id
1 'polypeptide(L)'
;PVTGEWQTYTFKLSDLAGAGLDVSAIDVLMIFPAWGAGEGAVYRVDNVKIYNPNAAPVASGELNVFTDTVADQWSIWDCCGGSTPTTETDDDQHGAVAQFSIGATPTVMGFLADEGVSFDASALIENGVVQFDLKVITAPSNVDAQWLFKIESIGASSAVELALTQSNEGQTPVTGEWQTYTFPIGQLFDAGLDISAINVLMVFPTWDMGNGALYRIDNVIIANP
;
A
#
# COMPACT_ATOMS: atom_id res chain seq x y z
N PRO A 1 -12.72 12.61 36.46
CA PRO A 1 -12.01 13.87 36.32
C PRO A 1 -10.76 13.62 35.47
N VAL A 2 -10.54 14.48 34.49
CA VAL A 2 -9.35 14.43 33.69
C VAL A 2 -8.18 14.87 34.58
N THR A 3 -7.16 14.02 34.66
CA THR A 3 -5.91 14.26 35.42
C THR A 3 -4.79 14.61 34.45
N GLY A 4 -3.59 14.91 34.91
CA GLY A 4 -2.41 15.13 34.03
C GLY A 4 -1.90 13.86 33.35
N GLU A 5 -2.56 12.73 33.52
CA GLU A 5 -2.19 11.43 32.97
C GLU A 5 -3.03 11.08 31.75
N TRP A 6 -2.44 10.34 30.79
CA TRP A 6 -3.18 9.81 29.65
C TRP A 6 -4.25 8.82 30.10
N GLN A 7 -5.48 8.99 29.59
CA GLN A 7 -6.61 8.13 29.89
C GLN A 7 -7.25 7.67 28.58
N THR A 8 -7.57 6.38 28.50
CA THR A 8 -8.29 5.81 27.34
C THR A 8 -9.78 5.81 27.61
N TYR A 9 -10.55 6.29 26.64
CA TYR A 9 -12.01 6.27 26.66
C TYR A 9 -12.51 5.46 25.47
N THR A 10 -13.44 4.54 25.73
CA THR A 10 -14.06 3.68 24.71
C THR A 10 -15.56 3.84 24.74
N PHE A 11 -16.16 4.09 23.59
CA PHE A 11 -17.60 4.19 23.41
C PHE A 11 -18.06 3.13 22.42
N LYS A 12 -19.12 2.38 22.73
CA LYS A 12 -19.66 1.42 21.78
C LYS A 12 -20.50 2.15 20.73
N LEU A 13 -20.30 1.84 19.46
CA LEU A 13 -21.13 2.41 18.37
C LEU A 13 -22.62 2.06 18.56
N SER A 14 -22.94 0.87 19.13
CA SER A 14 -24.32 0.51 19.46
C SER A 14 -24.99 1.45 20.46
N ASP A 15 -24.22 1.96 21.43
CA ASP A 15 -24.76 2.88 22.44
C ASP A 15 -24.98 4.28 21.81
N LEU A 16 -24.09 4.69 20.92
CA LEU A 16 -24.20 5.93 20.15
C LEU A 16 -25.38 5.87 19.16
N ALA A 17 -25.56 4.75 18.48
CA ALA A 17 -26.73 4.51 17.64
C ALA A 17 -28.04 4.55 18.43
N GLY A 18 -28.05 3.92 19.63
CA GLY A 18 -29.19 3.99 20.55
C GLY A 18 -29.50 5.40 21.05
N ALA A 19 -28.51 6.28 21.08
CA ALA A 19 -28.67 7.71 21.40
C ALA A 19 -29.04 8.58 20.17
N GLY A 20 -29.23 7.98 18.98
CA GLY A 20 -29.70 8.65 17.78
C GLY A 20 -28.64 9.02 16.75
N LEU A 21 -27.38 8.56 16.90
CA LEU A 21 -26.34 8.76 15.89
C LEU A 21 -26.56 7.81 14.70
N ASP A 22 -26.51 8.35 13.48
CA ASP A 22 -26.38 7.54 12.28
C ASP A 22 -24.93 7.04 12.15
N VAL A 23 -24.70 5.80 12.56
CA VAL A 23 -23.37 5.17 12.53
C VAL A 23 -22.92 4.75 11.14
N SER A 24 -23.79 4.86 10.11
CA SER A 24 -23.43 4.60 8.71
C SER A 24 -22.79 5.83 8.01
N ALA A 25 -22.86 7.01 8.64
CA ALA A 25 -22.41 8.28 8.07
C ALA A 25 -21.77 9.19 9.11
N ILE A 26 -20.73 8.70 9.80
CA ILE A 26 -19.99 9.50 10.79
C ILE A 26 -18.96 10.35 10.04
N ASP A 27 -19.11 11.67 10.10
CA ASP A 27 -18.25 12.65 9.44
C ASP A 27 -17.52 13.58 10.43
N VAL A 28 -17.94 13.63 11.69
CA VAL A 28 -17.33 14.49 12.69
C VAL A 28 -17.18 13.74 14.03
N LEU A 29 -16.00 13.86 14.64
CA LEU A 29 -15.72 13.42 15.99
C LEU A 29 -15.15 14.57 16.79
N MET A 30 -15.75 14.87 17.94
CA MET A 30 -15.34 15.98 18.80
C MET A 30 -15.16 15.54 20.23
N ILE A 31 -14.10 16.04 20.86
CA ILE A 31 -13.83 15.87 22.29
C ILE A 31 -13.66 17.27 22.87
N PHE A 32 -14.51 17.64 23.78
CA PHE A 32 -14.51 19.00 24.34
C PHE A 32 -15.05 19.01 25.78
N PRO A 33 -14.70 20.00 26.62
CA PRO A 33 -15.32 20.22 27.92
C PRO A 33 -16.82 20.52 27.77
N ALA A 34 -17.58 20.32 28.83
CA ALA A 34 -18.99 20.67 28.81
C ALA A 34 -19.20 22.09 28.29
N TRP A 35 -20.27 22.29 27.50
CA TRP A 35 -20.55 23.55 26.87
C TRP A 35 -20.57 24.72 27.89
N GLY A 36 -19.80 25.77 27.60
CA GLY A 36 -19.64 26.91 28.50
C GLY A 36 -18.68 26.70 29.68
N ALA A 37 -18.05 25.52 29.82
CA ALA A 37 -17.15 25.23 30.93
C ALA A 37 -15.70 24.98 30.51
N GLY A 38 -15.35 25.30 29.26
CA GLY A 38 -14.02 25.01 28.69
C GLY A 38 -12.99 26.12 28.80
N GLU A 39 -13.32 27.26 29.41
CA GLU A 39 -12.39 28.39 29.50
C GLU A 39 -11.06 27.99 30.19
N GLY A 40 -9.95 28.22 29.52
CA GLY A 40 -8.60 27.90 30.01
C GLY A 40 -8.22 26.42 29.97
N ALA A 41 -9.09 25.54 29.44
CA ALA A 41 -8.75 24.12 29.32
C ALA A 41 -7.68 23.89 28.25
N VAL A 42 -6.65 23.12 28.61
CA VAL A 42 -5.62 22.59 27.69
C VAL A 42 -5.65 21.08 27.78
N TYR A 43 -5.83 20.39 26.66
CA TYR A 43 -5.83 18.94 26.60
C TYR A 43 -5.19 18.44 25.30
N ARG A 44 -4.81 17.19 25.29
CA ARG A 44 -4.24 16.51 24.13
C ARG A 44 -5.08 15.27 23.87
N VAL A 45 -5.22 14.93 22.59
CA VAL A 45 -5.93 13.76 22.12
C VAL A 45 -4.99 13.00 21.20
N ASP A 46 -4.95 11.68 21.35
CA ASP A 46 -4.12 10.79 20.55
C ASP A 46 -4.83 9.44 20.36
N ASN A 47 -4.39 8.66 19.38
CA ASN A 47 -4.90 7.31 19.09
C ASN A 47 -6.44 7.24 18.93
N VAL A 48 -7.04 8.24 18.27
CA VAL A 48 -8.48 8.26 17.98
C VAL A 48 -8.76 7.27 16.85
N LYS A 49 -9.62 6.28 17.10
CA LYS A 49 -10.00 5.26 16.13
C LYS A 49 -11.42 4.77 16.30
N ILE A 50 -12.06 4.42 15.19
CA ILE A 50 -13.31 3.65 15.17
C ILE A 50 -12.91 2.26 14.66
N TYR A 51 -13.23 1.20 15.41
CA TYR A 51 -12.81 -0.16 15.07
C TYR A 51 -13.83 -1.19 15.53
N ASN A 52 -13.82 -2.37 14.93
CA ASN A 52 -14.57 -3.53 15.40
C ASN A 52 -13.66 -4.39 16.29
N PRO A 53 -13.91 -4.47 17.62
CA PRO A 53 -13.07 -5.24 18.53
C PRO A 53 -13.13 -6.77 18.28
N ASN A 54 -14.12 -7.24 17.49
CA ASN A 54 -14.28 -8.64 17.11
C ASN A 54 -13.86 -8.89 15.65
N ALA A 55 -13.39 -7.85 14.92
CA ALA A 55 -12.73 -8.11 13.65
C ALA A 55 -11.55 -9.05 13.92
N ALA A 56 -11.39 -10.05 13.08
CA ALA A 56 -10.13 -10.82 13.08
C ALA A 56 -8.98 -9.80 13.10
N PRO A 57 -7.90 -10.03 13.87
CA PRO A 57 -6.75 -9.14 13.83
C PRO A 57 -6.36 -9.00 12.36
N VAL A 58 -6.53 -7.81 11.81
CA VAL A 58 -5.86 -7.48 10.56
C VAL A 58 -4.40 -7.67 10.90
N ALA A 59 -3.71 -8.50 10.16
CA ALA A 59 -2.34 -8.85 10.46
C ALA A 59 -1.52 -7.55 10.52
N SER A 60 -1.34 -7.03 11.72
CA SER A 60 -0.39 -5.95 12.04
C SER A 60 0.98 -6.61 12.06
N GLY A 61 1.48 -6.94 10.90
CA GLY A 61 2.71 -7.67 10.70
C GLY A 61 3.30 -7.30 9.34
N GLU A 62 4.40 -7.91 9.03
CA GLU A 62 4.99 -7.86 7.72
C GLU A 62 4.14 -8.67 6.73
N LEU A 63 4.01 -8.17 5.50
CA LEU A 63 3.40 -8.89 4.40
C LEU A 63 4.45 -9.14 3.32
N ASN A 64 4.76 -10.41 3.09
CA ASN A 64 5.52 -10.84 1.93
C ASN A 64 4.52 -11.05 0.77
N VAL A 65 4.36 -10.04 -0.09
CA VAL A 65 3.41 -10.12 -1.22
C VAL A 65 3.90 -11.13 -2.25
N PHE A 66 5.21 -11.12 -2.52
CA PHE A 66 5.87 -12.08 -3.39
C PHE A 66 7.34 -12.27 -2.96
N THR A 67 7.70 -13.51 -2.62
CA THR A 67 9.06 -13.97 -2.37
C THR A 67 9.10 -15.43 -2.82
N ASP A 68 9.59 -15.72 -4.04
CA ASP A 68 9.48 -16.99 -4.75
C ASP A 68 8.04 -17.46 -5.07
N THR A 69 7.08 -17.12 -4.23
CA THR A 69 5.65 -17.41 -4.42
C THR A 69 4.82 -16.19 -4.02
N VAL A 70 3.67 -16.04 -4.66
CA VAL A 70 2.70 -15.02 -4.26
C VAL A 70 2.08 -15.41 -2.90
N ALA A 71 1.82 -14.42 -2.04
CA ALA A 71 1.16 -14.60 -0.75
C ALA A 71 -0.23 -15.24 -0.90
N ASP A 72 -0.66 -15.95 0.14
CA ASP A 72 -2.04 -16.43 0.23
C ASP A 72 -3.02 -15.26 0.05
N GLN A 73 -4.08 -15.48 -0.73
CA GLN A 73 -5.11 -14.50 -1.06
C GLN A 73 -4.59 -13.30 -1.89
N TRP A 74 -3.42 -13.42 -2.53
CA TRP A 74 -2.90 -12.49 -3.51
C TRP A 74 -2.64 -13.22 -4.84
N SER A 75 -2.60 -12.48 -5.92
CA SER A 75 -2.32 -13.00 -7.25
C SER A 75 -1.44 -12.06 -8.05
N ILE A 76 -0.64 -12.63 -8.97
CA ILE A 76 0.01 -11.85 -10.02
C ILE A 76 -1.11 -11.41 -10.99
N TRP A 77 -1.14 -10.13 -11.30
CA TRP A 77 -2.29 -9.53 -11.96
C TRP A 77 -1.90 -8.59 -13.10
N ASP A 78 -2.77 -8.53 -14.09
CA ASP A 78 -2.75 -7.60 -15.23
C ASP A 78 -4.15 -7.01 -15.40
N CYS A 79 -4.28 -5.67 -15.35
CA CYS A 79 -5.59 -5.01 -15.40
C CYS A 79 -6.34 -5.23 -16.70
N CYS A 80 -5.62 -5.26 -17.80
CA CYS A 80 -6.20 -4.91 -19.10
C CYS A 80 -5.83 -5.90 -20.22
N GLY A 81 -5.14 -6.99 -19.89
CA GLY A 81 -4.74 -8.03 -20.84
C GLY A 81 -3.64 -7.61 -21.81
N GLY A 82 -2.88 -6.59 -21.47
CA GLY A 82 -1.77 -6.11 -22.30
C GLY A 82 -0.41 -6.72 -21.96
N SER A 83 -0.33 -7.54 -20.91
CA SER A 83 0.88 -8.29 -20.55
C SER A 83 0.63 -9.79 -20.54
N THR A 84 1.72 -10.54 -20.39
CA THR A 84 1.70 -11.98 -20.13
C THR A 84 2.49 -12.22 -18.83
N PRO A 85 1.80 -12.23 -17.67
CA PRO A 85 2.44 -12.54 -16.41
C PRO A 85 2.81 -14.03 -16.34
N THR A 86 4.03 -14.33 -15.90
CA THR A 86 4.51 -15.70 -15.65
C THR A 86 5.32 -15.74 -14.36
N THR A 87 5.58 -16.94 -13.87
CA THR A 87 6.60 -17.17 -12.84
C THR A 87 7.77 -17.87 -13.50
N GLU A 88 8.95 -17.31 -13.38
CA GLU A 88 10.19 -17.79 -13.98
C GLU A 88 11.23 -18.07 -12.89
N THR A 89 12.28 -18.78 -13.22
CA THR A 89 13.49 -18.89 -12.38
C THR A 89 14.55 -17.96 -12.95
N ASP A 90 15.08 -17.04 -12.13
CA ASP A 90 16.13 -16.12 -12.59
C ASP A 90 17.53 -16.65 -12.26
N ASP A 91 17.91 -16.57 -11.01
CA ASP A 91 19.24 -16.95 -10.56
C ASP A 91 19.19 -17.57 -9.15
N ASP A 92 20.36 -17.99 -8.65
CA ASP A 92 20.46 -18.64 -7.33
C ASP A 92 20.13 -17.71 -6.15
N GLN A 93 20.05 -16.39 -6.39
CA GLN A 93 19.77 -15.39 -5.33
C GLN A 93 18.30 -15.00 -5.28
N HIS A 94 17.62 -14.97 -6.44
CA HIS A 94 16.23 -14.55 -6.56
C HIS A 94 15.27 -15.73 -6.77
N GLY A 95 15.77 -16.92 -7.12
CA GLY A 95 14.93 -18.11 -7.23
C GLY A 95 13.78 -17.94 -8.23
N ALA A 96 12.54 -18.11 -7.78
CA ALA A 96 11.37 -17.91 -8.59
C ALA A 96 10.93 -16.44 -8.54
N VAL A 97 10.70 -15.83 -9.71
CA VAL A 97 10.41 -14.41 -9.88
C VAL A 97 9.13 -14.20 -10.66
N ALA A 98 8.40 -13.12 -10.39
CA ALA A 98 7.27 -12.69 -11.23
C ALA A 98 7.82 -11.99 -12.48
N GLN A 99 7.46 -12.48 -13.67
CA GLN A 99 7.87 -11.89 -14.94
C GLN A 99 6.69 -11.32 -15.70
N PHE A 100 6.88 -10.15 -16.28
CA PHE A 100 5.88 -9.44 -17.08
C PHE A 100 6.44 -9.13 -18.46
N SER A 101 5.71 -9.53 -19.50
CA SER A 101 6.02 -9.21 -20.90
C SER A 101 4.91 -8.35 -21.47
N ILE A 102 5.21 -7.10 -21.82
CA ILE A 102 4.22 -6.12 -22.25
C ILE A 102 4.10 -6.10 -23.78
N GLY A 103 2.87 -6.32 -24.26
CA GLY A 103 2.50 -6.22 -25.67
C GLY A 103 2.10 -4.80 -26.07
N ALA A 104 1.40 -4.70 -27.21
CA ALA A 104 0.96 -3.41 -27.75
C ALA A 104 -0.28 -2.82 -27.07
N THR A 105 -1.01 -3.61 -26.27
CA THR A 105 -2.18 -3.13 -25.54
C THR A 105 -1.71 -2.43 -24.26
N PRO A 106 -2.12 -1.17 -24.02
CA PRO A 106 -1.79 -0.49 -22.77
C PRO A 106 -2.29 -1.27 -21.54
N THR A 107 -1.45 -1.44 -20.55
CA THR A 107 -1.76 -2.15 -19.33
C THR A 107 -0.93 -1.68 -18.15
N VAL A 108 -1.41 -1.99 -16.94
CA VAL A 108 -0.66 -1.94 -15.69
C VAL A 108 -0.74 -3.31 -15.03
N MET A 109 0.31 -3.69 -14.34
CA MET A 109 0.42 -5.03 -13.78
C MET A 109 1.19 -5.02 -12.47
N GLY A 110 0.99 -6.08 -11.69
CA GLY A 110 1.61 -6.27 -10.39
C GLY A 110 0.93 -7.36 -9.58
N PHE A 111 0.54 -7.01 -8.37
CA PHE A 111 -0.04 -7.93 -7.40
C PHE A 111 -1.37 -7.38 -6.88
N LEU A 112 -2.38 -8.22 -6.87
CA LEU A 112 -3.74 -7.90 -6.43
C LEU A 112 -4.18 -8.88 -5.36
N ALA A 113 -4.70 -8.35 -4.24
CA ALA A 113 -5.39 -9.16 -3.23
C ALA A 113 -6.75 -9.66 -3.74
N ASP A 114 -7.20 -10.79 -3.22
CA ASP A 114 -8.53 -11.33 -3.50
C ASP A 114 -9.63 -10.35 -3.06
N GLU A 115 -10.83 -10.51 -3.59
CA GLU A 115 -11.97 -9.65 -3.25
C GLU A 115 -12.23 -9.65 -1.74
N GLY A 116 -12.28 -8.46 -1.15
CA GLY A 116 -12.49 -8.25 0.28
C GLY A 116 -11.25 -8.43 1.14
N VAL A 117 -10.09 -8.75 0.56
CA VAL A 117 -8.81 -8.86 1.26
C VAL A 117 -8.03 -7.55 1.14
N SER A 118 -7.41 -7.14 2.22
CA SER A 118 -6.50 -5.99 2.26
C SER A 118 -5.49 -6.13 3.39
N PHE A 119 -4.40 -5.39 3.30
CA PHE A 119 -3.38 -5.31 4.33
C PHE A 119 -3.43 -3.95 5.04
N ASP A 120 -3.47 -3.97 6.37
CA ASP A 120 -3.40 -2.76 7.20
C ASP A 120 -1.95 -2.49 7.59
N ALA A 121 -1.36 -1.49 6.97
CA ALA A 121 -0.01 -1.01 7.23
C ALA A 121 0.04 0.14 8.27
N SER A 122 -1.06 0.45 8.97
CA SER A 122 -1.12 1.59 9.89
C SER A 122 -0.09 1.51 11.01
N ALA A 123 0.26 0.30 11.47
CA ALA A 123 1.30 0.10 12.48
C ALA A 123 2.72 0.36 11.95
N LEU A 124 2.89 0.45 10.64
CA LEU A 124 4.17 0.61 9.95
C LEU A 124 4.45 2.06 9.55
N ILE A 125 3.57 3.01 9.86
CA ILE A 125 3.64 4.40 9.35
C ILE A 125 4.96 5.10 9.66
N GLU A 126 5.57 4.84 10.82
CA GLU A 126 6.79 5.54 11.24
C GLU A 126 8.07 4.96 10.64
N ASN A 127 8.15 3.64 10.52
CA ASN A 127 9.41 2.97 10.14
C ASN A 127 9.23 1.92 9.03
N GLY A 128 8.00 1.61 8.65
CA GLY A 128 7.73 0.61 7.63
C GLY A 128 8.00 1.10 6.22
N VAL A 129 8.22 0.13 5.34
CA VAL A 129 8.48 0.37 3.92
C VAL A 129 7.67 -0.61 3.05
N VAL A 130 7.40 -0.21 1.81
CA VAL A 130 7.18 -1.13 0.70
C VAL A 130 8.53 -1.26 0.00
N GLN A 131 8.99 -2.49 -0.18
CA GLN A 131 10.23 -2.79 -0.89
C GLN A 131 9.98 -3.84 -1.96
N PHE A 132 10.72 -3.75 -3.05
CA PHE A 132 10.78 -4.78 -4.09
C PHE A 132 12.10 -4.71 -4.84
N ASP A 133 12.47 -5.82 -5.46
CA ASP A 133 13.57 -5.92 -6.40
C ASP A 133 13.02 -5.96 -7.83
N LEU A 134 13.64 -5.21 -8.73
CA LEU A 134 13.28 -5.11 -10.15
C LEU A 134 14.49 -5.38 -11.03
N LYS A 135 14.29 -6.21 -12.07
CA LYS A 135 15.25 -6.41 -13.14
C LYS A 135 14.57 -6.21 -14.50
N VAL A 136 14.97 -5.19 -15.21
CA VAL A 136 14.53 -4.95 -16.59
C VAL A 136 15.38 -5.81 -17.53
N ILE A 137 14.76 -6.78 -18.21
CA ILE A 137 15.43 -7.64 -19.20
C ILE A 137 15.48 -6.95 -20.56
N THR A 138 14.35 -6.36 -20.95
CA THR A 138 14.22 -5.55 -22.18
C THR A 138 13.49 -4.27 -21.82
N ALA A 139 14.10 -3.14 -22.16
CA ALA A 139 13.47 -1.84 -21.93
C ALA A 139 12.25 -1.64 -22.87
N PRO A 140 11.29 -0.77 -22.50
CA PRO A 140 10.23 -0.36 -23.39
C PRO A 140 10.76 0.17 -24.73
N SER A 141 10.02 -0.06 -25.79
CA SER A 141 10.36 0.50 -27.13
C SER A 141 10.30 2.03 -27.14
N ASN A 142 9.50 2.63 -26.28
CA ASN A 142 9.44 4.07 -26.09
C ASN A 142 10.54 4.51 -25.11
N VAL A 143 11.50 5.28 -25.60
CA VAL A 143 12.66 5.74 -24.82
C VAL A 143 12.31 6.79 -23.76
N ASP A 144 11.15 7.42 -23.86
CA ASP A 144 10.66 8.42 -22.90
C ASP A 144 9.85 7.78 -21.75
N ALA A 145 9.64 6.46 -21.79
CA ALA A 145 8.92 5.74 -20.74
C ALA A 145 9.67 5.83 -19.41
N GLN A 146 8.99 6.32 -18.39
CA GLN A 146 9.46 6.27 -17.01
C GLN A 146 8.95 5.00 -16.33
N TRP A 147 9.68 4.49 -15.36
CA TRP A 147 9.23 3.40 -14.52
C TRP A 147 8.53 3.94 -13.28
N LEU A 148 7.36 3.39 -12.99
CA LEU A 148 6.44 3.84 -11.94
C LEU A 148 6.18 2.71 -10.96
N PHE A 149 6.03 3.08 -9.70
CA PHE A 149 5.42 2.27 -8.66
C PHE A 149 4.05 2.87 -8.33
N LYS A 150 3.03 2.04 -8.29
CA LYS A 150 1.68 2.46 -7.90
C LYS A 150 1.14 1.52 -6.84
N ILE A 151 0.51 2.08 -5.83
CA ILE A 151 -0.12 1.36 -4.72
C ILE A 151 -1.54 1.88 -4.53
N GLU A 152 -2.48 0.98 -4.27
CA GLU A 152 -3.89 1.32 -4.11
C GLU A 152 -4.47 0.67 -2.84
N SER A 153 -5.49 1.33 -2.31
CA SER A 153 -6.35 0.81 -1.25
C SER A 153 -7.74 0.47 -1.78
N ILE A 154 -8.52 -0.32 -1.03
CA ILE A 154 -9.88 -0.73 -1.40
C ILE A 154 -10.70 0.49 -1.79
N GLY A 155 -11.25 0.45 -3.03
CA GLY A 155 -12.08 1.49 -3.59
C GLY A 155 -11.38 2.43 -4.58
N ALA A 156 -10.10 2.23 -4.89
CA ALA A 156 -9.30 2.98 -5.88
C ALA A 156 -9.36 4.53 -5.77
N SER A 157 -10.16 5.06 -4.81
CA SER A 157 -10.22 6.49 -4.49
C SER A 157 -8.98 6.95 -3.72
N SER A 158 -8.20 6.00 -3.22
CA SER A 158 -6.94 6.20 -2.54
C SER A 158 -5.86 5.41 -3.27
N ALA A 159 -5.14 6.09 -4.14
CA ALA A 159 -4.03 5.54 -4.91
C ALA A 159 -2.88 6.53 -4.95
N VAL A 160 -1.66 6.02 -4.85
CA VAL A 160 -0.44 6.80 -4.99
C VAL A 160 0.41 6.20 -6.10
N GLU A 161 0.87 7.05 -7.01
CA GLU A 161 1.76 6.69 -8.11
C GLU A 161 3.01 7.56 -8.04
N LEU A 162 4.19 6.93 -7.99
CA LEU A 162 5.49 7.55 -7.85
C LEU A 162 6.45 7.02 -8.91
N ALA A 163 7.31 7.89 -9.46
CA ALA A 163 8.42 7.42 -10.27
C ALA A 163 9.41 6.62 -9.40
N LEU A 164 10.06 5.59 -9.94
CA LEU A 164 11.05 4.80 -9.19
C LEU A 164 12.22 5.67 -8.68
N THR A 165 12.50 6.78 -9.35
CA THR A 165 13.47 7.78 -8.88
C THR A 165 13.06 8.51 -7.60
N GLN A 166 11.84 8.33 -7.13
CA GLN A 166 11.34 8.87 -5.86
C GLN A 166 11.45 7.87 -4.70
N SER A 167 11.98 6.67 -4.96
CA SER A 167 12.37 5.72 -3.92
C SER A 167 13.54 6.26 -3.09
N ASN A 168 13.84 5.61 -1.98
CA ASN A 168 15.01 5.95 -1.15
C ASN A 168 16.33 5.87 -1.93
N GLU A 169 16.44 4.94 -2.88
CA GLU A 169 17.61 4.72 -3.73
C GLU A 169 17.76 5.78 -4.83
N GLY A 170 16.66 6.42 -5.23
CA GLY A 170 16.67 7.54 -6.17
C GLY A 170 17.18 7.21 -7.57
N GLN A 171 17.09 5.94 -8.00
CA GLN A 171 17.70 5.43 -9.21
C GLN A 171 16.67 5.07 -10.30
N THR A 172 17.13 5.01 -11.56
CA THR A 172 16.36 4.45 -12.67
C THR A 172 16.79 3.00 -12.91
N PRO A 173 15.88 2.13 -13.41
CA PRO A 173 16.25 0.76 -13.73
C PRO A 173 17.37 0.67 -14.80
N VAL A 174 18.35 -0.18 -14.53
CA VAL A 174 19.42 -0.54 -15.46
C VAL A 174 19.11 -1.89 -16.08
N THR A 175 19.07 -1.97 -17.41
CA THR A 175 18.77 -3.22 -18.10
C THR A 175 19.79 -4.31 -17.77
N GLY A 176 19.31 -5.46 -17.36
CA GLY A 176 20.12 -6.64 -17.00
C GLY A 176 20.54 -6.71 -15.55
N GLU A 177 20.31 -5.67 -14.74
CA GLU A 177 20.70 -5.62 -13.34
C GLU A 177 19.49 -5.70 -12.40
N TRP A 178 19.62 -6.43 -11.30
CA TRP A 178 18.68 -6.36 -10.19
C TRP A 178 18.94 -5.10 -9.38
N GLN A 179 17.86 -4.36 -9.07
CA GLN A 179 17.91 -3.14 -8.28
C GLN A 179 16.75 -3.14 -7.27
N THR A 180 17.06 -2.80 -6.04
CA THR A 180 16.07 -2.65 -4.96
C THR A 180 15.47 -1.25 -4.99
N TYR A 181 14.18 -1.16 -4.72
CA TYR A 181 13.42 0.07 -4.57
C TYR A 181 12.63 0.04 -3.27
N THR A 182 12.76 1.10 -2.48
CA THR A 182 12.16 1.21 -1.16
C THR A 182 11.36 2.50 -1.03
N PHE A 183 10.10 2.40 -0.65
CA PHE A 183 9.19 3.52 -0.43
C PHE A 183 8.69 3.50 1.03
N PRO A 184 9.01 4.52 1.85
CA PRO A 184 8.51 4.61 3.22
C PRO A 184 6.97 4.67 3.28
N ILE A 185 6.35 3.90 4.19
CA ILE A 185 4.89 3.93 4.39
C ILE A 185 4.41 5.34 4.74
N GLY A 186 5.17 6.09 5.56
CA GLY A 186 4.85 7.48 5.88
C GLY A 186 4.81 8.39 4.65
N GLN A 187 5.72 8.21 3.69
CA GLN A 187 5.71 8.95 2.42
C GLN A 187 4.43 8.65 1.60
N LEU A 188 4.03 7.40 1.55
CA LEU A 188 2.81 6.98 0.84
C LEU A 188 1.56 7.54 1.51
N PHE A 189 1.51 7.53 2.85
CA PHE A 189 0.44 8.13 3.63
C PHE A 189 0.35 9.65 3.39
N ASP A 190 1.47 10.37 3.45
CA ASP A 190 1.53 11.83 3.19
C ASP A 190 1.11 12.17 1.74
N ALA A 191 1.34 11.26 0.80
CA ALA A 191 0.88 11.38 -0.58
C ALA A 191 -0.62 11.07 -0.77
N GLY A 192 -1.33 10.65 0.29
CA GLY A 192 -2.78 10.43 0.31
C GLY A 192 -3.24 8.98 0.21
N LEU A 193 -2.34 8.00 0.38
CA LEU A 193 -2.73 6.59 0.44
C LEU A 193 -3.47 6.30 1.75
N ASP A 194 -4.59 5.61 1.67
CA ASP A 194 -5.20 4.94 2.83
C ASP A 194 -4.41 3.67 3.16
N ILE A 195 -3.44 3.79 4.06
CA ILE A 195 -2.56 2.68 4.44
C ILE A 195 -3.26 1.59 5.29
N SER A 196 -4.51 1.80 5.68
CA SER A 196 -5.27 0.82 6.47
C SER A 196 -5.88 -0.32 5.65
N ALA A 197 -5.85 -0.22 4.32
CA ALA A 197 -6.55 -1.15 3.44
C ALA A 197 -5.85 -1.39 2.10
N ILE A 198 -4.53 -1.54 2.10
CA ILE A 198 -3.73 -1.78 0.89
C ILE A 198 -4.11 -3.11 0.25
N ASN A 199 -4.41 -3.10 -1.04
CA ASN A 199 -4.81 -4.31 -1.76
C ASN A 199 -4.23 -4.44 -3.18
N VAL A 200 -3.50 -3.44 -3.69
CA VAL A 200 -2.84 -3.50 -5.01
C VAL A 200 -1.45 -2.88 -4.94
N LEU A 201 -0.47 -3.57 -5.50
CA LEU A 201 0.88 -3.06 -5.75
C LEU A 201 1.24 -3.29 -7.21
N MET A 202 1.69 -2.27 -7.90
CA MET A 202 2.04 -2.31 -9.32
C MET A 202 3.40 -1.70 -9.58
N VAL A 203 4.16 -2.29 -10.49
CA VAL A 203 5.39 -1.71 -11.05
C VAL A 203 5.32 -1.83 -12.55
N PHE A 204 5.36 -0.72 -13.26
CA PHE A 204 5.14 -0.70 -14.71
C PHE A 204 5.78 0.54 -15.36
N PRO A 205 6.07 0.50 -16.66
CA PRO A 205 6.43 1.69 -17.43
C PRO A 205 5.22 2.62 -17.57
N THR A 206 5.44 3.92 -17.73
CA THR A 206 4.40 4.92 -17.99
C THR A 206 3.29 4.35 -18.89
N TRP A 207 2.04 4.62 -18.53
CA TRP A 207 0.85 4.16 -19.26
C TRP A 207 0.99 4.40 -20.77
N ASP A 208 0.65 3.39 -21.55
CA ASP A 208 0.75 3.37 -23.04
C ASP A 208 2.16 3.49 -23.62
N MET A 209 3.20 3.43 -22.78
CA MET A 209 4.61 3.50 -23.22
C MET A 209 5.38 2.20 -22.98
N GLY A 210 4.75 1.18 -22.43
CA GLY A 210 5.40 -0.06 -21.99
C GLY A 210 5.67 -1.10 -23.08
N ASN A 211 5.18 -0.92 -24.30
CA ASN A 211 5.27 -1.92 -25.36
C ASN A 211 6.69 -2.45 -25.56
N GLY A 212 6.84 -3.76 -25.58
CA GLY A 212 8.10 -4.48 -25.77
C GLY A 212 8.92 -4.64 -24.50
N ALA A 213 8.49 -4.08 -23.37
CA ALA A 213 9.18 -4.30 -22.10
C ALA A 213 9.05 -5.76 -21.64
N LEU A 214 10.15 -6.30 -21.13
CA LEU A 214 10.23 -7.55 -20.40
C LEU A 214 10.97 -7.28 -19.10
N TYR A 215 10.36 -7.59 -17.96
CA TYR A 215 10.97 -7.35 -16.66
C TYR A 215 10.52 -8.37 -15.61
N ARG A 216 11.27 -8.44 -14.53
CA ARG A 216 11.07 -9.36 -13.42
C ARG A 216 10.98 -8.58 -12.12
N ILE A 217 10.16 -9.08 -11.20
CA ILE A 217 10.00 -8.53 -9.85
C ILE A 217 10.13 -9.65 -8.86
N ASP A 218 10.79 -9.37 -7.74
CA ASP A 218 10.94 -10.27 -6.60
C ASP A 218 11.00 -9.49 -5.29
N ASN A 219 11.00 -10.19 -4.15
CA ASN A 219 11.11 -9.63 -2.81
C ASN A 219 10.15 -8.46 -2.54
N VAL A 220 8.88 -8.61 -3.01
CA VAL A 220 7.84 -7.60 -2.80
C VAL A 220 7.31 -7.76 -1.38
N ILE A 221 7.68 -6.82 -0.51
CA ILE A 221 7.34 -6.88 0.92
C ILE A 221 6.77 -5.54 1.41
N ILE A 222 5.91 -5.61 2.42
CA ILE A 222 5.52 -4.48 3.26
C ILE A 222 5.95 -4.85 4.69
N ALA A 223 6.96 -4.19 5.23
CA ALA A 223 7.60 -4.59 6.47
C ALA A 223 8.32 -3.44 7.18
N ASN A 224 8.75 -3.67 8.41
CA ASN A 224 9.84 -2.89 9.00
C ASN A 224 11.17 -3.41 8.45
N PRO A 225 12.08 -2.54 7.98
CA PRO A 225 13.40 -2.93 7.48
C PRO A 225 14.34 -3.44 8.58
#